data_00f88d51321ca7415f7594fbbf3cec58
#
_entry.id   00f88d51321ca7415f7594fbbf3cec58
#
_cell.length_a   1.000
_cell.length_b   1.000
_cell.length_c   1.000
_cell.angle_alpha   90.00
_cell.angle_beta   90.00
_cell.angle_gamma   90.00
#
_symmetry.space_group_name_H-M   'P 1'
#
loop_
_entity.id
_entity.type
_entity.pdbx_description
1 polymer ?
#
loop_
_entity_poly.entity_id
_entity_poly.type
_entity_poly.pdbx_seq_one_letter_code
_entity_poly.pdbx_strand_id
1 'polypeptide(L)'
;MKRLFVLAAAALLAGCSGNAPPSTQTVRSTTSISSTGVGGSATTSIDSYSDVGGSSHRVSAAPDRVWEVMPAVYQGLGIAVGTSIPDAKTIGNVRLDLNRVLAGQPLSTFVNCGEGPTGSPLADSYRVTMSLLTTLATAENGATRVETRINASAANRAVSGATVNCATTGRLEALIAERIKNHTGA
;
A
#
# COMPACT_ATOMS: atom_id res chain seq x y z
N MET A 1 28.35 1.67 -69.65
CA MET A 1 28.50 2.21 -68.30
C MET A 1 27.27 1.83 -67.53
N LYS A 2 27.34 0.74 -66.73
CA LYS A 2 26.21 0.20 -65.94
C LYS A 2 26.35 0.74 -64.52
N ARG A 3 25.35 1.52 -64.05
CA ARG A 3 25.27 2.00 -62.67
C ARG A 3 24.42 1.00 -61.87
N LEU A 4 25.05 0.33 -60.91
CA LEU A 4 24.40 -0.50 -59.89
C LEU A 4 23.81 0.42 -58.83
N PHE A 5 22.51 0.33 -58.62
CA PHE A 5 21.83 0.88 -57.46
C PHE A 5 21.79 -0.18 -56.37
N VAL A 6 22.48 0.08 -55.24
CA VAL A 6 22.37 -0.72 -54.01
C VAL A 6 21.29 -0.08 -53.17
N LEU A 7 20.16 -0.78 -53.00
CA LEU A 7 19.11 -0.42 -52.05
C LEU A 7 19.49 -0.96 -50.67
N ALA A 8 19.81 -0.07 -49.72
CA ALA A 8 19.97 -0.41 -48.32
C ALA A 8 18.60 -0.36 -47.64
N ALA A 9 18.09 -1.52 -47.23
CA ALA A 9 16.88 -1.63 -46.39
C ALA A 9 17.25 -1.42 -44.93
N ALA A 10 16.85 -0.27 -44.35
CA ALA A 10 16.97 0.00 -42.93
C ALA A 10 15.75 -0.60 -42.18
N ALA A 11 15.98 -1.68 -41.44
CA ALA A 11 14.98 -2.26 -40.54
C ALA A 11 14.87 -1.41 -39.25
N LEU A 12 13.78 -0.69 -39.10
CA LEU A 12 13.43 0.02 -37.88
C LEU A 12 12.88 -0.99 -36.84
N LEU A 13 13.71 -1.38 -35.89
CA LEU A 13 13.29 -2.10 -34.69
C LEU A 13 12.64 -1.09 -33.72
N ALA A 14 11.31 -0.96 -33.77
CA ALA A 14 10.53 -0.28 -32.77
C ALA A 14 10.51 -1.14 -31.48
N GLY A 15 11.44 -0.88 -30.55
CA GLY A 15 11.43 -1.43 -29.22
C GLY A 15 10.30 -0.80 -28.41
N CYS A 16 9.19 -1.52 -28.20
CA CYS A 16 8.20 -1.17 -27.18
C CYS A 16 8.84 -1.38 -25.81
N SER A 17 9.39 -0.34 -25.20
CA SER A 17 9.67 -0.32 -23.77
C SER A 17 8.36 -0.13 -23.02
N GLY A 18 7.65 -1.25 -22.79
CA GLY A 18 6.52 -1.28 -21.87
C GLY A 18 7.02 -1.03 -20.45
N ASN A 19 6.72 0.14 -19.89
CA ASN A 19 6.76 0.33 -18.44
C ASN A 19 5.72 -0.60 -17.82
N ALA A 20 6.11 -1.82 -17.48
CA ALA A 20 5.28 -2.68 -16.66
C ALA A 20 5.15 -2.01 -15.27
N PRO A 21 3.93 -1.82 -14.76
CA PRO A 21 3.76 -1.35 -13.39
C PRO A 21 4.48 -2.34 -12.45
N PRO A 22 5.07 -1.86 -11.33
CA PRO A 22 5.71 -2.74 -10.38
C PRO A 22 4.68 -3.79 -9.93
N SER A 23 4.99 -5.06 -10.18
CA SER A 23 4.14 -6.17 -9.79
C SER A 23 4.15 -6.26 -8.27
N THR A 24 3.08 -5.82 -7.64
CA THR A 24 2.82 -6.09 -6.23
C THR A 24 2.56 -7.60 -6.12
N GLN A 25 3.48 -8.33 -5.51
CA GLN A 25 3.27 -9.76 -5.25
C GLN A 25 2.44 -9.89 -3.97
N THR A 26 1.18 -10.24 -4.12
CA THR A 26 0.32 -10.60 -2.99
C THR A 26 0.59 -12.05 -2.61
N VAL A 27 1.11 -12.27 -1.41
CA VAL A 27 1.29 -13.60 -0.85
C VAL A 27 0.04 -13.98 -0.06
N ARG A 28 -0.66 -15.03 -0.51
CA ARG A 28 -1.78 -15.61 0.23
C ARG A 28 -1.24 -16.63 1.23
N SER A 29 -1.60 -16.49 2.50
CA SER A 29 -1.32 -17.46 3.56
C SER A 29 -2.65 -17.91 4.17
N THR A 30 -2.88 -19.23 4.22
CA THR A 30 -4.06 -19.80 4.86
C THR A 30 -3.68 -20.33 6.23
N THR A 31 -4.25 -19.77 7.29
CA THR A 31 -4.07 -20.24 8.65
C THR A 31 -5.32 -20.95 9.13
N SER A 32 -5.19 -22.23 9.51
CA SER A 32 -6.29 -22.99 10.10
C SER A 32 -6.23 -22.90 11.62
N ILE A 33 -7.31 -22.43 12.24
CA ILE A 33 -7.45 -22.39 13.70
C ILE A 33 -8.43 -23.49 14.09
N SER A 34 -7.96 -24.48 14.84
CA SER A 34 -8.80 -25.54 15.40
C SER A 34 -9.12 -25.22 16.85
N SER A 35 -10.39 -25.10 17.19
CA SER A 35 -10.85 -25.00 18.58
C SER A 35 -11.55 -26.31 18.97
N THR A 36 -11.09 -26.95 20.04
CA THR A 36 -11.69 -28.13 20.63
C THR A 36 -12.48 -27.71 21.87
N GLY A 37 -13.79 -27.76 21.80
CA GLY A 37 -14.70 -27.48 22.91
C GLY A 37 -15.54 -28.68 23.28
N VAL A 38 -16.20 -28.65 24.45
CA VAL A 38 -17.16 -29.69 24.85
C VAL A 38 -18.36 -29.66 23.89
N GLY A 39 -18.35 -30.54 22.89
CA GLY A 39 -19.40 -30.63 21.86
C GLY A 39 -18.92 -30.71 20.41
N GLY A 40 -17.63 -30.65 20.13
CA GLY A 40 -17.09 -30.82 18.77
C GLY A 40 -15.85 -30.03 18.49
N SER A 41 -15.12 -30.44 17.44
CA SER A 41 -14.00 -29.69 16.87
C SER A 41 -14.52 -28.84 15.72
N ALA A 42 -14.36 -27.51 15.84
CA ALA A 42 -14.60 -26.59 14.73
C ALA A 42 -13.24 -26.13 14.17
N THR A 43 -13.02 -26.33 12.88
CA THR A 43 -11.85 -25.80 12.18
C THR A 43 -12.30 -24.63 11.32
N THR A 44 -11.79 -23.44 11.62
CA THR A 44 -12.01 -22.24 10.81
C THR A 44 -10.72 -21.92 10.07
N SER A 45 -10.78 -21.86 8.74
CA SER A 45 -9.66 -21.38 7.93
C SER A 45 -9.77 -19.88 7.74
N ILE A 46 -8.68 -19.17 7.98
CA ILE A 46 -8.56 -17.73 7.73
C ILE A 46 -7.51 -17.55 6.65
N ASP A 47 -7.95 -16.98 5.53
CA ASP A 47 -7.03 -16.56 4.46
C ASP A 47 -6.49 -15.19 4.80
N SER A 48 -5.18 -15.10 4.98
CA SER A 48 -4.48 -13.83 5.15
C SER A 48 -3.68 -13.50 3.89
N TYR A 49 -3.65 -12.24 3.55
CA TYR A 49 -2.92 -11.73 2.40
C TYR A 49 -1.82 -10.79 2.89
N SER A 50 -0.63 -10.90 2.36
CA SER A 50 0.46 -9.96 2.62
C SER A 50 1.04 -9.48 1.30
N ASP A 51 1.15 -8.17 1.14
CA ASP A 51 1.88 -7.56 0.04
C ASP A 51 3.33 -7.34 0.43
N VAL A 52 4.24 -7.90 -0.37
CA VAL A 52 5.67 -7.65 -0.27
C VAL A 52 6.02 -6.58 -1.29
N GLY A 53 5.64 -5.33 -0.99
CA GLY A 53 5.95 -4.22 -1.87
C GLY A 53 5.23 -2.93 -1.47
N GLY A 54 5.87 -1.80 -1.64
CA GLY A 54 5.24 -0.49 -1.51
C GLY A 54 4.60 -0.06 -2.82
N SER A 55 3.49 0.66 -2.77
CA SER A 55 2.97 1.38 -3.93
C SER A 55 3.81 2.62 -4.21
N SER A 56 4.12 2.86 -5.48
CA SER A 56 4.87 4.02 -5.93
C SER A 56 4.01 4.89 -6.84
N HIS A 57 3.91 6.17 -6.49
CA HIS A 57 3.17 7.17 -7.25
C HIS A 57 4.08 8.33 -7.64
N ARG A 58 3.83 8.91 -8.84
CA ARG A 58 4.55 10.10 -9.30
C ARG A 58 3.71 11.35 -9.06
N VAL A 59 4.37 12.39 -8.53
CA VAL A 59 3.78 13.72 -8.31
C VAL A 59 4.65 14.75 -9.02
N SER A 60 4.06 15.64 -9.81
CA SER A 60 4.76 16.64 -10.63
C SER A 60 5.21 17.86 -9.81
N ALA A 61 5.65 17.64 -8.58
CA ALA A 61 6.22 18.66 -7.69
C ALA A 61 7.58 18.21 -7.18
N ALA A 62 8.44 19.16 -6.82
CA ALA A 62 9.77 18.90 -6.25
C ALA A 62 9.66 18.22 -4.88
N PRO A 63 10.61 17.34 -4.49
CA PRO A 63 10.56 16.60 -3.23
C PRO A 63 10.46 17.48 -1.99
N ASP A 64 11.11 18.64 -1.98
CA ASP A 64 11.03 19.57 -0.86
C ASP A 64 9.62 20.14 -0.71
N ARG A 65 8.99 20.52 -1.83
CA ARG A 65 7.61 20.99 -1.82
C ARG A 65 6.62 19.93 -1.36
N VAL A 66 6.82 18.68 -1.79
CA VAL A 66 6.01 17.56 -1.31
C VAL A 66 6.25 17.32 0.18
N TRP A 67 7.50 17.39 0.65
CA TRP A 67 7.83 17.21 2.06
C TRP A 67 7.11 18.19 2.98
N GLU A 68 7.06 19.48 2.58
CA GLU A 68 6.39 20.52 3.35
C GLU A 68 4.89 20.24 3.60
N VAL A 69 4.21 19.59 2.66
CA VAL A 69 2.77 19.31 2.77
C VAL A 69 2.45 17.98 3.44
N MET A 70 3.41 17.07 3.57
CA MET A 70 3.19 15.74 4.12
C MET A 70 2.53 15.72 5.51
N PRO A 71 2.94 16.54 6.50
CA PRO A 71 2.28 16.55 7.80
C PRO A 71 0.78 16.91 7.71
N ALA A 72 0.43 17.88 6.85
CA ALA A 72 -0.97 18.28 6.65
C ALA A 72 -1.78 17.18 5.94
N VAL A 73 -1.17 16.47 4.98
CA VAL A 73 -1.79 15.32 4.32
C VAL A 73 -2.13 14.23 5.34
N TYR A 74 -1.19 13.86 6.19
CA TYR A 74 -1.39 12.84 7.22
C TYR A 74 -2.45 13.25 8.23
N GLN A 75 -2.40 14.50 8.71
CA GLN A 75 -3.41 15.06 9.61
C GLN A 75 -4.81 15.02 8.98
N GLY A 76 -4.93 15.41 7.70
CA GLY A 76 -6.20 15.37 6.97
C GLY A 76 -6.78 13.96 6.76
N LEU A 77 -5.94 12.93 6.85
CA LEU A 77 -6.35 11.53 6.82
C LEU A 77 -6.61 10.96 8.24
N GLY A 78 -6.42 11.75 9.30
CA GLY A 78 -6.54 11.30 10.67
C GLY A 78 -5.39 10.38 11.11
N ILE A 79 -4.24 10.45 10.42
CA ILE A 79 -3.05 9.65 10.72
C ILE A 79 -2.09 10.48 11.58
N ALA A 80 -1.88 10.06 12.82
CA ALA A 80 -0.88 10.68 13.67
C ALA A 80 0.53 10.39 13.14
N VAL A 81 1.34 11.43 12.97
CA VAL A 81 2.76 11.28 12.61
C VAL A 81 3.54 10.88 13.85
N GLY A 82 4.11 9.68 13.85
CA GLY A 82 4.97 9.15 14.91
C GLY A 82 6.44 9.07 14.51
N THR A 83 6.72 9.14 13.20
CA THR A 83 8.07 9.05 12.62
C THR A 83 8.25 10.14 11.58
N SER A 84 9.35 10.91 11.69
CA SER A 84 9.73 11.91 10.69
C SER A 84 11.25 11.93 10.60
N ILE A 85 11.79 11.59 9.42
CA ILE A 85 13.24 11.54 9.14
C ILE A 85 13.50 12.47 7.95
N PRO A 86 13.82 13.75 8.19
CA PRO A 86 13.97 14.76 7.12
C PRO A 86 15.04 14.42 6.09
N ASP A 87 16.19 13.92 6.52
CA ASP A 87 17.31 13.57 5.63
C ASP A 87 16.96 12.45 4.65
N ALA A 88 16.18 11.47 5.12
CA ALA A 88 15.68 10.37 4.28
C ALA A 88 14.32 10.70 3.63
N LYS A 89 13.78 11.91 3.88
CA LYS A 89 12.43 12.32 3.46
C LYS A 89 11.39 11.21 3.69
N THR A 90 11.45 10.62 4.89
CA THR A 90 10.55 9.55 5.31
C THR A 90 9.67 10.04 6.47
N ILE A 91 8.36 9.88 6.30
CA ILE A 91 7.36 10.28 7.29
C ILE A 91 6.30 9.19 7.43
N GLY A 92 5.74 9.06 8.62
CA GLY A 92 4.65 8.12 8.87
C GLY A 92 4.44 7.78 10.32
N ASN A 93 3.97 6.57 10.54
CA ASN A 93 3.81 6.00 11.86
C ASN A 93 4.07 4.50 11.80
N VAL A 94 4.96 4.02 12.66
CA VAL A 94 5.31 2.59 12.72
C VAL A 94 4.27 1.76 13.49
N ARG A 95 3.34 2.42 14.20
CA ARG A 95 2.29 1.75 14.97
C ARG A 95 1.05 2.62 15.11
N LEU A 96 0.09 2.37 14.25
CA LEU A 96 -1.26 2.92 14.33
C LEU A 96 -2.21 1.83 14.83
N ASP A 97 -2.83 2.03 15.96
CA ASP A 97 -3.90 1.16 16.46
C ASP A 97 -5.25 1.71 15.96
N LEU A 98 -5.85 1.00 15.02
CA LEU A 98 -7.04 1.42 14.29
C LEU A 98 -8.25 0.57 14.65
N ASN A 99 -9.42 1.20 14.63
CA ASN A 99 -10.68 0.58 14.93
C ASN A 99 -11.72 0.96 13.88
N ARG A 100 -12.09 0.02 13.01
CA ARG A 100 -13.18 0.10 12.03
C ARG A 100 -13.01 1.14 10.93
N VAL A 101 -12.48 2.33 11.23
CA VAL A 101 -12.51 3.47 10.30
C VAL A 101 -11.15 4.14 10.24
N LEU A 102 -10.73 4.56 9.03
CA LEU A 102 -9.60 5.44 8.76
C LEU A 102 -10.01 6.40 7.62
N ALA A 103 -9.63 7.65 7.72
CA ALA A 103 -9.98 8.67 6.72
C ALA A 103 -11.48 8.72 6.37
N GLY A 104 -12.35 8.44 7.35
CA GLY A 104 -13.80 8.43 7.18
C GLY A 104 -14.37 7.20 6.45
N GLN A 105 -13.56 6.19 6.14
CA GLN A 105 -13.97 4.96 5.44
C GLN A 105 -13.71 3.71 6.27
N PRO A 106 -14.44 2.60 6.05
CA PRO A 106 -14.16 1.32 6.68
C PRO A 106 -12.72 0.87 6.41
N LEU A 107 -12.08 0.21 7.38
CA LEU A 107 -10.70 -0.27 7.24
C LEU A 107 -10.54 -1.29 6.14
N SER A 108 -11.58 -2.09 5.84
CA SER A 108 -11.62 -3.03 4.73
C SER A 108 -11.45 -2.39 3.35
N THR A 109 -11.67 -1.06 3.25
CA THR A 109 -11.35 -0.29 2.04
C THR A 109 -9.84 -0.25 1.77
N PHE A 110 -9.03 -0.22 2.83
CA PHE A 110 -7.58 0.00 2.74
C PHE A 110 -6.75 -1.26 2.94
N VAL A 111 -7.26 -2.20 3.73
CA VAL A 111 -6.56 -3.45 4.02
C VAL A 111 -7.51 -4.65 3.96
N ASN A 112 -7.02 -5.75 3.40
CA ASN A 112 -7.71 -7.03 3.38
C ASN A 112 -7.07 -7.97 4.41
N CYS A 113 -7.79 -8.25 5.49
CA CYS A 113 -7.38 -9.17 6.55
C CYS A 113 -8.10 -10.53 6.45
N GLY A 114 -8.82 -10.77 5.35
CA GLY A 114 -9.71 -11.91 5.21
C GLY A 114 -11.12 -11.66 5.78
N GLU A 115 -11.93 -12.71 5.77
CA GLU A 115 -13.32 -12.67 6.20
C GLU A 115 -13.55 -13.58 7.40
N GLY A 116 -14.46 -13.19 8.26
CA GLY A 116 -14.94 -14.01 9.36
C GLY A 116 -15.94 -15.09 8.89
N PRO A 117 -16.41 -15.95 9.80
CA PRO A 117 -17.35 -17.04 9.46
C PRO A 117 -18.68 -16.58 8.84
N THR A 118 -19.04 -15.32 9.05
CA THR A 118 -20.27 -14.70 8.50
C THR A 118 -20.02 -13.93 7.20
N GLY A 119 -18.82 -14.02 6.60
CA GLY A 119 -18.45 -13.26 5.40
C GLY A 119 -18.15 -11.79 5.66
N SER A 120 -18.08 -11.35 6.93
CA SER A 120 -17.78 -9.96 7.26
C SER A 120 -16.26 -9.73 7.24
N PRO A 121 -15.76 -8.60 6.67
CA PRO A 121 -14.34 -8.27 6.67
C PRO A 121 -13.77 -8.19 8.09
N LEU A 122 -12.67 -8.92 8.33
CA LEU A 122 -12.01 -8.91 9.64
C LEU A 122 -11.42 -7.53 9.98
N ALA A 123 -11.00 -6.77 8.98
CA ALA A 123 -10.49 -5.40 9.17
C ALA A 123 -11.50 -4.49 9.89
N ASP A 124 -12.81 -4.67 9.66
CA ASP A 124 -13.85 -3.81 10.23
C ASP A 124 -14.34 -4.29 11.61
N SER A 125 -14.01 -5.52 12.01
CA SER A 125 -14.45 -6.12 13.27
C SER A 125 -13.34 -6.31 14.29
N TYR A 126 -12.10 -6.48 13.83
CA TYR A 126 -10.93 -6.68 14.68
C TYR A 126 -10.22 -5.34 14.98
N ARG A 127 -9.29 -5.36 15.93
CA ARG A 127 -8.33 -4.27 16.10
C ARG A 127 -7.25 -4.44 15.04
N VAL A 128 -7.03 -3.41 14.23
CA VAL A 128 -5.95 -3.40 13.23
C VAL A 128 -4.79 -2.58 13.77
N THR A 129 -3.61 -3.18 13.82
CA THR A 129 -2.35 -2.46 14.04
C THR A 129 -1.65 -2.32 12.69
N MET A 130 -1.36 -1.08 12.31
CA MET A 130 -0.79 -0.75 11.00
C MET A 130 0.51 0.04 11.16
N SER A 131 1.53 -0.32 10.38
CA SER A 131 2.70 0.51 10.11
C SER A 131 2.52 1.13 8.73
N LEU A 132 2.68 2.44 8.64
CA LEU A 132 2.56 3.20 7.40
C LEU A 132 3.72 4.18 7.32
N LEU A 133 4.57 4.04 6.30
CA LEU A 133 5.71 4.90 6.05
C LEU A 133 5.70 5.35 4.59
N THR A 134 5.85 6.65 4.37
CA THR A 134 6.00 7.25 3.05
C THR A 134 7.39 7.85 2.90
N THR A 135 8.09 7.43 1.85
CA THR A 135 9.42 7.94 1.48
C THR A 135 9.32 8.69 0.15
N LEU A 136 9.95 9.84 0.09
CA LEU A 136 10.01 10.67 -1.12
C LEU A 136 11.38 10.55 -1.77
N ALA A 137 11.41 10.32 -3.07
CA ALA A 137 12.63 10.32 -3.86
C ALA A 137 12.46 11.21 -5.10
N THR A 138 13.57 11.80 -5.55
CA THR A 138 13.57 12.55 -6.81
C THR A 138 13.32 11.59 -7.97
N ALA A 139 12.40 11.96 -8.83
CA ALA A 139 12.11 11.29 -10.10
C ALA A 139 12.59 12.17 -11.28
N GLU A 140 12.44 11.66 -12.50
CA GLU A 140 12.78 12.40 -13.71
C GLU A 140 12.05 13.76 -13.78
N ASN A 141 12.70 14.73 -14.42
CA ASN A 141 12.19 16.11 -14.62
C ASN A 141 11.86 16.85 -13.32
N GLY A 142 12.57 16.55 -12.21
CA GLY A 142 12.36 17.21 -10.93
C GLY A 142 11.07 16.84 -10.21
N ALA A 143 10.33 15.85 -10.72
CA ALA A 143 9.16 15.29 -10.06
C ALA A 143 9.54 14.46 -8.82
N THR A 144 8.56 14.12 -8.00
CA THR A 144 8.72 13.27 -6.83
C THR A 144 8.12 11.89 -7.07
N ARG A 145 8.89 10.85 -6.75
CA ARG A 145 8.36 9.51 -6.53
C ARG A 145 7.99 9.38 -5.06
N VAL A 146 6.72 9.14 -4.82
CA VAL A 146 6.14 8.90 -3.50
C VAL A 146 5.99 7.40 -3.33
N GLU A 147 6.77 6.79 -2.46
CA GLU A 147 6.70 5.37 -2.15
C GLU A 147 6.08 5.19 -0.77
N THR A 148 4.92 4.55 -0.70
CA THR A 148 4.23 4.29 0.56
C THR A 148 4.22 2.79 0.84
N ARG A 149 4.69 2.40 2.01
CA ARG A 149 4.70 1.02 2.51
C ARG A 149 3.75 0.88 3.67
N ILE A 150 2.88 -0.11 3.59
CA ILE A 150 1.91 -0.44 4.61
C ILE A 150 2.11 -1.89 5.03
N ASN A 151 2.23 -2.10 6.34
CA ASN A 151 2.15 -3.43 6.93
C ASN A 151 1.05 -3.38 7.99
N ALA A 152 0.13 -4.32 7.94
CA ALA A 152 -0.99 -4.35 8.88
C ALA A 152 -1.24 -5.77 9.39
N SER A 153 -1.75 -5.83 10.61
CA SER A 153 -2.23 -7.06 11.22
C SER A 153 -3.52 -6.79 11.99
N ALA A 154 -4.41 -7.77 12.02
CA ALA A 154 -5.67 -7.68 12.74
C ALA A 154 -5.72 -8.72 13.85
N ALA A 155 -6.14 -8.28 15.06
CA ALA A 155 -6.28 -9.14 16.22
C ALA A 155 -7.74 -9.16 16.71
N ASN A 156 -8.25 -10.34 17.04
CA ASN A 156 -9.56 -10.47 17.65
C ASN A 156 -9.54 -9.87 19.07
N ARG A 157 -10.53 -9.05 19.39
CA ARG A 157 -10.64 -8.41 20.73
C ARG A 157 -11.10 -9.37 21.82
N ALA A 158 -11.81 -10.41 21.44
CA ALA A 158 -12.41 -11.36 22.40
C ALA A 158 -11.50 -12.57 22.69
N VAL A 159 -10.50 -12.81 21.84
CA VAL A 159 -9.60 -13.98 21.96
C VAL A 159 -8.16 -13.49 21.92
N SER A 160 -7.44 -13.69 23.02
CA SER A 160 -6.03 -13.35 23.08
C SER A 160 -5.21 -14.33 22.20
N GLY A 161 -4.34 -13.79 21.33
CA GLY A 161 -3.30 -14.54 20.67
C GLY A 161 -3.52 -14.82 19.16
N ALA A 162 -4.72 -14.72 18.62
CA ALA A 162 -4.92 -14.90 17.19
C ALA A 162 -4.75 -13.58 16.43
N THR A 163 -3.64 -13.45 15.71
CA THR A 163 -3.36 -12.31 14.84
C THR A 163 -3.30 -12.79 13.40
N VAL A 164 -3.95 -12.07 12.49
CA VAL A 164 -3.88 -12.32 11.04
C VAL A 164 -3.15 -11.16 10.35
N ASN A 165 -2.30 -11.48 9.38
CA ASN A 165 -1.69 -10.47 8.55
C ASN A 165 -2.69 -9.96 7.51
N CYS A 166 -2.60 -8.68 7.18
CA CYS A 166 -3.46 -8.04 6.20
C CYS A 166 -2.63 -7.56 5.02
N ALA A 167 -3.14 -7.74 3.80
CA ALA A 167 -2.59 -7.12 2.61
C ALA A 167 -3.16 -5.70 2.43
N THR A 168 -2.38 -4.78 1.88
CA THR A 168 -2.92 -3.50 1.43
C THR A 168 -3.77 -3.68 0.17
N THR A 169 -4.79 -2.84 0.00
CA THR A 169 -5.58 -2.76 -1.23
C THR A 169 -4.99 -1.76 -2.24
N GLY A 170 -3.96 -1.01 -1.85
CA GLY A 170 -3.39 0.09 -2.63
C GLY A 170 -4.20 1.40 -2.56
N ARG A 171 -5.38 1.39 -1.95
CA ARG A 171 -6.25 2.57 -1.91
C ARG A 171 -5.75 3.67 -0.97
N LEU A 172 -5.14 3.32 0.16
CA LEU A 172 -4.60 4.32 1.08
C LEU A 172 -3.38 5.02 0.47
N GLU A 173 -2.53 4.27 -0.20
CA GLU A 173 -1.35 4.78 -0.92
C GLU A 173 -1.77 5.74 -2.04
N ALA A 174 -2.78 5.35 -2.83
CA ALA A 174 -3.34 6.19 -3.87
C ALA A 174 -3.98 7.47 -3.29
N LEU A 175 -4.71 7.35 -2.18
CA LEU A 175 -5.33 8.48 -1.49
C LEU A 175 -4.27 9.46 -0.95
N ILE A 176 -3.18 8.97 -0.38
CA ILE A 176 -2.05 9.81 0.05
C ILE A 176 -1.47 10.58 -1.14
N ALA A 177 -1.20 9.90 -2.25
CA ALA A 177 -0.66 10.52 -3.46
C ALA A 177 -1.62 11.58 -4.04
N GLU A 178 -2.92 11.31 -4.05
CA GLU A 178 -3.94 12.27 -4.46
C GLU A 178 -3.98 13.51 -3.57
N ARG A 179 -3.95 13.32 -2.24
CA ARG A 179 -3.91 14.44 -1.29
C ARG A 179 -2.65 15.29 -1.45
N ILE A 180 -1.49 14.67 -1.71
CA ILE A 180 -0.26 15.39 -2.02
C ILE A 180 -0.46 16.26 -3.27
N LYS A 181 -0.99 15.71 -4.37
CA LYS A 181 -1.26 16.46 -5.60
C LYS A 181 -2.16 17.66 -5.33
N ASN A 182 -3.24 17.48 -4.59
CA ASN A 182 -4.18 18.55 -4.25
C ASN A 182 -3.52 19.67 -3.42
N HIS A 183 -2.58 19.34 -2.52
CA HIS A 183 -1.87 20.34 -1.71
C HIS A 183 -0.73 21.03 -2.46
N THR A 184 -0.13 20.38 -3.46
CA THR A 184 0.96 20.93 -4.25
C THR A 184 0.49 21.65 -5.52
N GLY A 185 -0.75 21.47 -5.92
CA GLY A 185 -1.30 21.98 -7.18
C GLY A 185 -0.76 21.23 -8.41
N ALA A 186 -0.34 19.96 -8.25
CA ALA A 186 0.37 19.16 -9.26
C ALA A 186 -0.55 18.14 -9.95
#